data_7650b5864c379f45d6ea9fd6f1f32034
#
_entry.id   7650b5864c379f45d6ea9fd6f1f32034
#
_cell.length_a   1.000
_cell.length_b   1.000
_cell.length_c   1.000
_cell.angle_alpha   90.00
_cell.angle_beta   90.00
_cell.angle_gamma   90.00
#
_symmetry.space_group_name_H-M   'P 1'
#
loop_
_entity.id
_entity.type
_entity.pdbx_description
1 polymer ?
#
loop_
_entity_poly.entity_id
_entity_poly.type
_entity_poly.pdbx_seq_one_letter_code
_entity_poly.pdbx_strand_id
1 'polypeptide(L)'
;MTDTTELQTGITRDIYGMPAFISLEVDDVRAAARWFVEALDFIELFAMPPGDEPVLIHLRRWRYQDILLRQGAAADVGTGVQLSLAATYDELDGLAARARSFDGTVVGGPADTPWNTRDLTVVSPQGLRLVFTARRPEPLRDAAFTADMNRWSQEQLPS
;
A
#
# COMPACT_ATOMS: atom_id res chain seq x y z
N MET A 1 12.91 1.14 -26.47
CA MET A 1 12.84 1.00 -25.02
C MET A 1 11.40 1.27 -24.61
N THR A 2 10.63 0.24 -24.43
CA THR A 2 9.26 0.35 -23.95
C THR A 2 9.33 0.81 -22.50
N ASP A 3 8.71 1.95 -22.22
CA ASP A 3 8.53 2.46 -20.87
C ASP A 3 7.73 1.43 -20.06
N THR A 4 8.40 0.73 -19.18
CA THR A 4 7.86 -0.31 -18.34
C THR A 4 7.25 0.26 -17.04
N THR A 5 6.71 1.45 -17.10
CA THR A 5 6.01 2.09 -15.98
C THR A 5 4.53 1.69 -15.91
N GLU A 6 4.11 0.63 -16.58
CA GLU A 6 2.80 0.05 -16.32
C GLU A 6 2.80 -0.56 -14.92
N LEU A 7 2.03 0.07 -14.03
CA LEU A 7 1.68 -0.51 -12.74
C LEU A 7 1.15 -1.91 -12.99
N GLN A 8 1.90 -2.91 -12.56
CA GLN A 8 1.41 -4.29 -12.59
C GLN A 8 0.31 -4.42 -11.53
N THR A 9 -0.90 -4.14 -11.97
CA THR A 9 -2.10 -4.34 -11.16
C THR A 9 -2.41 -5.83 -11.08
N GLY A 10 -2.84 -6.26 -9.92
CA GLY A 10 -3.23 -7.63 -9.68
C GLY A 10 -2.24 -8.42 -8.84
N ILE A 11 -2.78 -9.44 -8.20
CA ILE A 11 -2.05 -10.29 -7.26
C ILE A 11 -1.21 -11.29 -8.05
N THR A 12 0.09 -11.35 -7.73
CA THR A 12 1.01 -12.36 -8.27
C THR A 12 1.64 -13.15 -7.13
N ARG A 13 1.89 -14.44 -7.39
CA ARG A 13 2.62 -15.32 -6.47
C ARG A 13 4.06 -15.58 -6.91
N ASP A 14 4.53 -14.85 -7.92
CA ASP A 14 5.89 -15.00 -8.43
C ASP A 14 6.91 -14.71 -7.34
N ILE A 15 7.94 -15.54 -7.27
CA ILE A 15 9.08 -15.30 -6.39
C ILE A 15 10.06 -14.40 -7.13
N TYR A 16 10.37 -13.26 -6.55
CA TYR A 16 11.31 -12.29 -7.10
C TYR A 16 12.14 -11.65 -5.99
N GLY A 17 13.25 -11.05 -6.35
CA GLY A 17 14.00 -10.19 -5.45
C GLY A 17 13.19 -8.93 -5.14
N MET A 18 12.94 -8.67 -3.86
CA MET A 18 12.21 -7.49 -3.41
C MET A 18 13.16 -6.29 -3.32
N PRO A 19 13.02 -5.26 -4.16
CA PRO A 19 13.93 -4.10 -4.13
C PRO A 19 13.77 -3.29 -2.85
N ALA A 20 12.56 -3.24 -2.30
CA ALA A 20 12.25 -2.64 -1.01
C ALA A 20 10.98 -3.28 -0.45
N PHE A 21 10.91 -3.44 0.85
CA PHE A 21 9.74 -3.92 1.57
C PHE A 21 9.79 -3.42 3.02
N ILE A 22 8.65 -3.44 3.69
CA ILE A 22 8.58 -3.12 5.11
C ILE A 22 8.49 -4.40 5.96
N SER A 23 9.17 -4.39 7.10
CA SER A 23 9.05 -5.45 8.10
C SER A 23 8.38 -4.85 9.34
N LEU A 24 7.26 -5.42 9.74
CA LEU A 24 6.46 -4.96 10.86
C LEU A 24 6.46 -6.02 11.97
N GLU A 25 6.91 -5.64 13.15
CA GLU A 25 6.83 -6.48 14.33
C GLU A 25 5.48 -6.30 15.02
N VAL A 26 4.80 -7.41 15.30
CA VAL A 26 3.45 -7.43 15.88
C VAL A 26 3.36 -8.49 16.97
N ASP A 27 2.47 -8.29 17.93
CA ASP A 27 2.25 -9.21 19.04
C ASP A 27 1.40 -10.44 18.67
N ASP A 28 0.58 -10.34 17.64
CA ASP A 28 -0.20 -11.46 17.08
C ASP A 28 -0.10 -11.43 15.56
N VAL A 29 0.85 -12.19 15.03
CA VAL A 29 1.15 -12.21 13.59
C VAL A 29 -0.02 -12.77 12.77
N ARG A 30 -0.79 -13.73 13.31
CA ARG A 30 -1.96 -14.28 12.61
C ARG A 30 -3.12 -13.30 12.56
N ALA A 31 -3.42 -12.63 13.65
CA ALA A 31 -4.47 -11.61 13.68
C ALA A 31 -4.13 -10.44 12.75
N ALA A 32 -2.88 -9.98 12.77
CA ALA A 32 -2.42 -8.92 11.87
C ALA A 32 -2.52 -9.35 10.40
N ALA A 33 -2.04 -10.54 10.04
CA ALA A 33 -2.13 -11.04 8.67
C ALA A 33 -3.58 -11.13 8.18
N ARG A 34 -4.48 -11.66 9.01
CA ARG A 34 -5.90 -11.73 8.69
C ARG A 34 -6.49 -10.36 8.37
N TRP A 35 -6.16 -9.35 9.17
CA TRP A 35 -6.63 -7.99 8.93
C TRP A 35 -6.14 -7.47 7.56
N PHE A 36 -4.85 -7.61 7.22
CA PHE A 36 -4.35 -7.18 5.92
C PHE A 36 -5.03 -7.90 4.75
N VAL A 37 -5.28 -9.19 4.89
CA VAL A 37 -5.93 -9.99 3.84
C VAL A 37 -7.40 -9.59 3.68
N GLU A 38 -8.15 -9.50 4.77
CA GLU A 38 -9.60 -9.27 4.72
C GLU A 38 -9.95 -7.80 4.48
N ALA A 39 -9.21 -6.86 5.06
CA ALA A 39 -9.51 -5.44 4.95
C ALA A 39 -8.90 -4.77 3.70
N LEU A 40 -7.71 -5.20 3.25
CA LEU A 40 -6.92 -4.47 2.28
C LEU A 40 -6.48 -5.27 1.04
N ASP A 41 -7.06 -6.43 0.79
CA ASP A 41 -6.77 -7.29 -0.38
C ASP A 41 -5.33 -7.80 -0.48
N PHE A 42 -4.64 -7.95 0.62
CA PHE A 42 -3.39 -8.67 0.63
C PHE A 42 -3.63 -10.18 0.53
N ILE A 43 -2.64 -10.91 0.07
CA ILE A 43 -2.59 -12.37 0.18
C ILE A 43 -1.46 -12.78 1.10
N GLU A 44 -1.64 -13.88 1.81
CA GLU A 44 -0.56 -14.57 2.47
C GLU A 44 0.23 -15.36 1.42
N LEU A 45 1.48 -14.98 1.21
CA LEU A 45 2.36 -15.66 0.26
C LEU A 45 2.96 -16.92 0.88
N PHE A 46 3.47 -16.78 2.09
CA PHE A 46 3.90 -17.91 2.93
C PHE A 46 3.97 -17.54 4.41
N ALA A 47 3.99 -18.55 5.26
CA ALA A 47 4.21 -18.43 6.70
C ALA A 47 5.37 -19.34 7.14
N MET A 48 6.16 -18.92 8.12
CA MET A 48 7.32 -19.64 8.62
C MET A 48 7.35 -19.64 10.15
N PRO A 49 7.47 -20.79 10.82
CA PRO A 49 7.29 -22.13 10.24
C PRO A 49 5.87 -22.32 9.70
N PRO A 50 5.67 -23.28 8.77
CA PRO A 50 4.32 -23.64 8.35
C PRO A 50 3.47 -24.14 9.53
N GLY A 51 2.17 -23.83 9.51
CA GLY A 51 1.22 -24.25 10.53
C GLY A 51 0.58 -23.08 11.26
N ASP A 52 0.05 -23.35 12.46
CA ASP A 52 -0.81 -22.42 13.17
C ASP A 52 -0.07 -21.34 13.96
N GLU A 53 1.21 -21.57 14.27
CA GLU A 53 2.03 -20.65 15.07
C GLU A 53 3.27 -20.15 14.30
N PRO A 54 3.09 -19.40 13.20
CA PRO A 54 4.22 -18.83 12.49
C PRO A 54 4.82 -17.68 13.28
N VAL A 55 6.12 -17.47 13.10
CA VAL A 55 6.84 -16.31 13.62
C VAL A 55 7.08 -15.24 12.55
N LEU A 56 6.80 -15.58 11.30
CA LEU A 56 6.91 -14.69 10.16
C LEU A 56 5.83 -15.04 9.14
N ILE A 57 5.16 -14.00 8.63
CA ILE A 57 4.22 -14.11 7.50
C ILE A 57 4.60 -13.10 6.45
N HIS A 58 4.75 -13.56 5.21
CA HIS A 58 4.96 -12.70 4.05
C HIS A 58 3.63 -12.41 3.39
N LEU A 59 3.28 -11.14 3.36
CA LEU A 59 2.08 -10.62 2.71
C LEU A 59 2.44 -9.89 1.42
N ARG A 60 1.59 -10.00 0.43
CA ARG A 60 1.69 -9.26 -0.83
C ARG A 60 0.32 -8.80 -1.29
N ARG A 61 0.25 -7.58 -1.84
CA ARG A 61 -0.91 -7.09 -2.58
C ARG A 61 -0.63 -7.14 -4.10
N TRP A 62 0.08 -6.20 -4.63
CA TRP A 62 0.55 -6.20 -6.02
C TRP A 62 2.04 -6.48 -6.09
N ARG A 63 2.58 -6.58 -7.30
CA ARG A 63 4.02 -6.72 -7.47
C ARG A 63 4.75 -5.59 -6.75
N TYR A 64 5.74 -5.93 -5.96
CA TYR A 64 6.53 -5.06 -5.08
C TYR A 64 5.76 -4.38 -3.95
N GLN A 65 4.53 -4.77 -3.69
CA GLN A 65 3.77 -4.33 -2.51
C GLN A 65 3.79 -5.43 -1.44
N ASP A 66 4.95 -5.62 -0.86
CA ASP A 66 5.24 -6.71 0.06
C ASP A 66 5.43 -6.19 1.49
N ILE A 67 4.88 -6.93 2.46
CA ILE A 67 5.03 -6.69 3.89
C ILE A 67 5.44 -7.99 4.56
N LEU A 68 6.47 -7.94 5.41
CA LEU A 68 6.82 -9.04 6.30
C LEU A 68 6.29 -8.74 7.70
N LEU A 69 5.39 -9.58 8.19
CA LEU A 69 4.97 -9.55 9.58
C LEU A 69 5.87 -10.48 10.41
N ARG A 70 6.39 -9.99 11.51
CA ARG A 70 7.21 -10.77 12.45
C ARG A 70 6.58 -10.78 13.82
N GLN A 71 6.56 -11.95 14.43
CA GLN A 71 6.11 -12.10 15.81
C GLN A 71 7.10 -11.45 16.77
N GLY A 72 6.62 -10.61 17.66
CA GLY A 72 7.45 -9.96 18.66
C GLY A 72 6.60 -9.13 19.62
N ALA A 73 7.23 -8.29 20.42
CA ALA A 73 6.51 -7.32 21.23
C ALA A 73 5.93 -6.23 20.32
N ALA A 74 4.65 -5.91 20.51
CA ALA A 74 4.04 -4.79 19.80
C ALA A 74 4.82 -3.51 20.11
N ALA A 75 5.42 -2.92 19.08
CA ALA A 75 6.12 -1.66 19.18
C ALA A 75 5.26 -0.55 18.57
N ASP A 76 5.39 0.67 19.08
CA ASP A 76 4.80 1.84 18.44
C ASP A 76 5.53 2.09 17.11
N VAL A 77 4.81 1.97 16.01
CA VAL A 77 5.33 2.26 14.66
C VAL A 77 5.72 3.74 14.52
N GLY A 78 5.10 4.61 15.32
CA GLY A 78 5.31 6.04 15.27
C GLY A 78 4.51 6.74 14.18
N THR A 79 4.23 8.02 14.38
CA THR A 79 3.38 8.82 13.48
C THR A 79 4.15 9.40 12.29
N GLY A 80 5.47 9.32 12.29
CA GLY A 80 6.34 9.83 11.24
C GLY A 80 6.57 8.88 10.06
N VAL A 81 6.02 7.66 10.10
CA VAL A 81 6.18 6.65 9.05
C VAL A 81 4.88 6.42 8.31
N GLN A 82 4.96 6.38 7.00
CA GLN A 82 3.84 6.09 6.11
C GLN A 82 4.30 5.14 5.00
N LEU A 83 3.50 4.13 4.73
CA LEU A 83 3.69 3.25 3.57
C LEU A 83 2.69 3.64 2.48
N SER A 84 3.19 4.15 1.36
CA SER A 84 2.35 4.49 0.21
C SER A 84 2.34 3.35 -0.80
N LEU A 85 1.15 2.94 -1.20
CA LEU A 85 0.90 1.86 -2.14
C LEU A 85 0.08 2.37 -3.32
N ALA A 86 0.51 2.04 -4.54
CA ALA A 86 -0.29 2.33 -5.73
C ALA A 86 -1.61 1.58 -5.70
N ALA A 87 -2.67 2.24 -6.14
CA ALA A 87 -4.01 1.70 -6.27
C ALA A 87 -4.64 2.12 -7.59
N THR A 88 -5.71 1.46 -8.01
CA THR A 88 -6.57 1.96 -9.09
C THR A 88 -7.56 2.98 -8.53
N TYR A 89 -7.94 3.95 -9.36
CA TYR A 89 -8.90 4.98 -8.96
C TYR A 89 -10.24 4.37 -8.52
N ASP A 90 -10.71 3.36 -9.24
CA ASP A 90 -12.02 2.76 -9.03
C ASP A 90 -12.09 1.86 -7.79
N GLU A 91 -10.95 1.36 -7.28
CA GLU A 91 -10.98 0.47 -6.11
C GLU A 91 -11.01 1.21 -4.77
N LEU A 92 -10.67 2.51 -4.74
CA LEU A 92 -10.48 3.26 -3.49
C LEU A 92 -11.73 3.31 -2.60
N ASP A 93 -12.90 3.52 -3.18
CA ASP A 93 -14.14 3.60 -2.39
C ASP A 93 -14.48 2.24 -1.76
N GLY A 94 -14.29 1.15 -2.49
CA GLY A 94 -14.51 -0.21 -1.99
C GLY A 94 -13.52 -0.60 -0.89
N LEU A 95 -12.25 -0.24 -1.06
CA LEU A 95 -11.22 -0.41 -0.02
C LEU A 95 -11.58 0.36 1.24
N ALA A 96 -11.98 1.63 1.11
CA ALA A 96 -12.37 2.47 2.23
C ALA A 96 -13.57 1.88 3.00
N ALA A 97 -14.61 1.46 2.29
CA ALA A 97 -15.80 0.87 2.89
C ALA A 97 -15.47 -0.42 3.66
N ARG A 98 -14.67 -1.29 3.06
CA ARG A 98 -14.25 -2.54 3.70
C ARG A 98 -13.35 -2.29 4.91
N ALA A 99 -12.36 -1.42 4.81
CA ALA A 99 -11.47 -1.09 5.92
C ALA A 99 -12.24 -0.50 7.13
N ARG A 100 -13.25 0.33 6.88
CA ARG A 100 -14.10 0.90 7.94
C ARG A 100 -14.90 -0.15 8.72
N SER A 101 -15.15 -1.31 8.14
CA SER A 101 -15.90 -2.39 8.82
C SER A 101 -15.07 -3.16 9.85
N PHE A 102 -13.78 -2.91 9.94
CA PHE A 102 -12.88 -3.59 10.90
C PHE A 102 -12.58 -2.71 12.10
N ASP A 103 -12.77 -3.26 13.29
CA ASP A 103 -12.49 -2.57 14.54
C ASP A 103 -10.99 -2.23 14.66
N GLY A 104 -10.72 -1.09 15.29
CA GLY A 104 -9.35 -0.61 15.47
C GLY A 104 -8.72 0.01 14.21
N THR A 105 -9.45 0.10 13.12
CA THR A 105 -9.01 0.69 11.86
C THR A 105 -9.46 2.15 11.78
N VAL A 106 -8.55 3.05 11.42
CA VAL A 106 -8.88 4.45 11.16
C VAL A 106 -8.77 4.72 9.66
N VAL A 107 -9.82 5.29 9.07
CA VAL A 107 -9.90 5.54 7.62
C VAL A 107 -10.18 7.01 7.34
N GLY A 108 -9.34 7.61 6.52
CA GLY A 108 -9.49 8.97 6.00
C GLY A 108 -9.58 8.98 4.48
N GLY A 109 -10.58 9.71 3.96
CA GLY A 109 -10.78 9.79 2.52
C GLY A 109 -11.65 8.64 1.96
N PRO A 110 -11.55 8.36 0.62
CA PRO A 110 -10.60 8.92 -0.34
C PRO A 110 -10.80 10.42 -0.60
N ALA A 111 -9.72 11.13 -0.84
CA ALA A 111 -9.73 12.55 -1.12
C ALA A 111 -8.75 12.91 -2.24
N ASP A 112 -9.11 13.91 -3.05
CA ASP A 112 -8.25 14.41 -4.10
C ASP A 112 -7.08 15.21 -3.53
N THR A 113 -5.92 15.06 -4.15
CA THR A 113 -4.71 15.78 -3.81
C THR A 113 -4.41 16.87 -4.85
N PRO A 114 -3.61 17.89 -4.51
CA PRO A 114 -3.16 18.90 -5.47
C PRO A 114 -2.27 18.36 -6.60
N TRP A 115 -1.72 17.15 -6.46
CA TRP A 115 -0.79 16.53 -7.42
C TRP A 115 -1.41 15.44 -8.30
N ASN A 116 -2.69 15.60 -8.60
CA ASN A 116 -3.43 14.74 -9.53
C ASN A 116 -3.59 13.27 -9.10
N THR A 117 -3.58 13.01 -7.80
CA THR A 117 -3.97 11.72 -7.25
C THR A 117 -5.24 11.83 -6.42
N ARG A 118 -5.83 10.68 -6.13
CA ARG A 118 -6.84 10.50 -5.09
C ARG A 118 -6.28 9.51 -4.10
N ASP A 119 -6.26 9.88 -2.83
CA ASP A 119 -5.59 9.13 -1.79
C ASP A 119 -6.56 8.66 -0.72
N LEU A 120 -6.41 7.40 -0.32
CA LEU A 120 -7.10 6.78 0.80
C LEU A 120 -6.08 6.51 1.91
N THR A 121 -6.29 7.06 3.09
CA THR A 121 -5.46 6.77 4.26
C THR A 121 -6.13 5.73 5.14
N VAL A 122 -5.39 4.70 5.51
CA VAL A 122 -5.80 3.66 6.44
C VAL A 122 -4.73 3.50 7.51
N VAL A 123 -5.12 3.62 8.77
CA VAL A 123 -4.23 3.29 9.89
C VAL A 123 -4.64 1.93 10.44
N SER A 124 -3.72 0.98 10.40
CA SER A 124 -3.96 -0.39 10.87
C SER A 124 -4.17 -0.44 12.39
N PRO A 125 -4.76 -1.51 12.92
CA PRO A 125 -4.84 -1.71 14.37
C PRO A 125 -3.48 -1.68 15.08
N GLN A 126 -2.39 -1.99 14.36
CA GLN A 126 -1.02 -1.93 14.87
C GLN A 126 -0.39 -0.53 14.78
N GLY A 127 -1.11 0.46 14.26
CA GLY A 127 -0.64 1.84 14.13
C GLY A 127 0.15 2.16 12.84
N LEU A 128 0.26 1.23 11.91
CA LEU A 128 0.89 1.51 10.61
C LEU A 128 -0.05 2.37 9.74
N ARG A 129 0.47 3.51 9.29
CA ARG A 129 -0.22 4.36 8.32
C ARG A 129 0.06 3.87 6.91
N LEU A 130 -1.00 3.47 6.20
CA LEU A 130 -0.97 3.14 4.78
C LEU A 130 -1.71 4.23 3.99
N VAL A 131 -1.17 4.60 2.83
CA VAL A 131 -1.86 5.48 1.88
C VAL A 131 -1.95 4.75 0.55
N PHE A 132 -3.18 4.52 0.11
CA PHE A 132 -3.47 3.99 -1.22
C PHE A 132 -3.64 5.18 -2.16
N THR A 133 -2.72 5.34 -3.08
CA THR A 133 -2.68 6.48 -3.99
C THR A 133 -3.02 6.04 -5.40
N ALA A 134 -3.99 6.68 -6.00
CA ALA A 134 -4.44 6.39 -7.35
C ALA A 134 -4.38 7.65 -8.22
N ARG A 135 -3.85 7.50 -9.43
CA ARG A 135 -3.87 8.57 -10.41
C ARG A 135 -5.31 8.92 -10.78
N ARG A 136 -5.66 10.20 -10.72
CA ARG A 136 -6.97 10.63 -11.23
C ARG A 136 -7.04 10.40 -12.74
N PRO A 137 -8.20 9.96 -13.27
CA PRO A 137 -8.43 9.88 -14.72
C PRO A 137 -8.13 11.20 -15.41
N GLU A 138 -7.66 11.15 -16.64
CA GLU A 138 -7.22 12.35 -17.38
C GLU A 138 -8.22 13.50 -17.35
N PRO A 139 -9.55 13.30 -17.59
CA PRO A 139 -10.54 14.37 -17.53
C PRO A 139 -10.66 15.06 -16.16
N LEU A 140 -10.23 14.41 -15.08
CA LEU A 140 -10.31 14.90 -13.70
C LEU A 140 -8.98 15.49 -13.20
N ARG A 141 -7.95 15.54 -14.04
CA ARG A 141 -6.64 16.07 -13.66
C ARG A 141 -6.61 17.58 -13.77
N ASP A 142 -5.85 18.21 -12.88
CA ASP A 142 -5.47 19.61 -13.00
C ASP A 142 -4.43 19.76 -14.11
N ALA A 143 -4.82 20.46 -15.18
CA ALA A 143 -3.97 20.70 -16.34
C ALA A 143 -2.77 21.59 -16.02
N ALA A 144 -2.92 22.57 -15.12
CA ALA A 144 -1.83 23.46 -14.71
C ALA A 144 -0.75 22.69 -13.97
N PHE A 145 -1.12 21.84 -13.02
CA PHE A 145 -0.17 20.98 -12.32
C PHE A 145 0.56 20.04 -13.28
N THR A 146 -0.17 19.43 -14.23
CA THR A 146 0.44 18.55 -15.25
C THR A 146 1.46 19.31 -16.09
N ALA A 147 1.15 20.54 -16.52
CA ALA A 147 2.06 21.38 -17.29
C ALA A 147 3.32 21.75 -16.48
N ASP A 148 3.16 22.08 -15.21
CA ASP A 148 4.27 22.40 -14.32
C ASP A 148 5.20 21.21 -14.10
N MET A 149 4.65 20.02 -13.90
CA MET A 149 5.43 18.81 -13.74
C MET A 149 6.20 18.43 -15.01
N ASN A 150 5.58 18.58 -16.17
CA ASN A 150 6.25 18.33 -17.45
C ASN A 150 7.40 19.32 -17.69
N ARG A 151 7.20 20.59 -17.40
CA ARG A 151 8.24 21.63 -17.49
C ARG A 151 9.40 21.30 -16.54
N TRP A 152 9.11 21.04 -15.28
CA TRP A 152 10.13 20.67 -14.30
C TRP A 152 10.93 19.41 -14.71
N SER A 153 10.25 18.39 -15.21
CA SER A 153 10.90 17.16 -15.69
C SER A 153 11.86 17.43 -16.85
N GLN A 154 11.48 18.31 -17.79
CA GLN A 154 12.34 18.68 -18.92
C GLN A 154 13.57 19.49 -18.48
N GLU A 155 13.42 20.38 -17.51
CA GLU A 155 14.52 21.18 -16.96
C GLU A 155 15.57 20.33 -16.21
N GLN A 156 15.18 19.16 -15.68
CA GLN A 156 16.06 18.27 -14.94
C GLN A 156 16.78 17.22 -15.82
N LEU A 157 16.39 17.09 -17.09
CA LEU A 157 17.08 16.17 -17.99
C LEU A 157 18.46 16.75 -18.36
N PRO A 158 19.55 16.00 -18.16
CA PRO A 158 20.86 16.44 -18.61
C PRO A 158 20.85 16.58 -20.15
N SER A 159 21.41 17.68 -20.61
CA SER A 159 21.63 17.96 -22.04
C SER A 159 22.66 16.99 -22.65
#